data_a7e8c52d4830db3bcbfeebc47a90aacc
#
_entry.id   a7e8c52d4830db3bcbfeebc47a90aacc
#
_cell.length_a   1.000
_cell.length_b   1.000
_cell.length_c   1.000
_cell.angle_alpha   90.00
_cell.angle_beta   90.00
_cell.angle_gamma   90.00
#
_symmetry.space_group_name_H-M   'P 1'
#
loop_
_entity.id
_entity.type
_entity.pdbx_description
1 polymer ?
#
loop_
_entity_poly.entity_id
_entity_poly.type
_entity_poly.pdbx_seq_one_letter_code
_entity_poly.pdbx_strand_id
1 'polypeptide(L)'
;PLMEKETKLKLNETYSYARIYKKGDELKRHKDRYSCEVSTTLHLGGDQWSIFLEPSGEEGKTGTEVKLEVGDMLIYSGCELEHWREPFFGENCGQVFLHYNDANQETAEENKFDGRPILGLPSWFKGYNK
;
A
#
# COMPACT_ATOMS: atom_id res chain seq x y z
N PRO A 1 15.72 4.57 -4.71
CA PRO A 1 16.24 5.83 -4.22
C PRO A 1 15.38 6.49 -3.15
N LEU A 2 14.26 7.15 -3.52
CA LEU A 2 13.48 7.87 -2.50
C LEU A 2 12.96 6.97 -1.39
N MET A 3 12.32 5.87 -1.74
CA MET A 3 11.77 4.92 -0.77
C MET A 3 12.87 4.33 0.11
N GLU A 4 13.99 3.96 -0.47
CA GLU A 4 15.13 3.40 0.29
C GLU A 4 15.73 4.46 1.22
N LYS A 5 15.77 5.72 0.78
CA LYS A 5 16.23 6.83 1.60
C LYS A 5 15.33 7.05 2.81
N GLU A 6 14.01 7.03 2.61
CA GLU A 6 13.04 7.33 3.69
C GLU A 6 12.87 6.17 4.66
N THR A 7 12.88 4.94 4.17
CA THR A 7 12.75 3.75 5.03
C THR A 7 14.05 3.27 5.65
N LYS A 8 15.20 3.67 5.07
CA LYS A 8 16.55 3.18 5.43
C LYS A 8 16.70 1.66 5.23
N LEU A 9 15.89 1.11 4.32
CA LEU A 9 15.93 -0.29 3.93
C LEU A 9 16.34 -0.40 2.47
N LYS A 10 16.94 -1.52 2.12
CA LYS A 10 17.11 -1.92 0.72
C LYS A 10 15.84 -2.63 0.30
N LEU A 11 15.21 -2.21 -0.79
CA LEU A 11 13.86 -2.63 -1.16
C LEU A 11 13.81 -3.32 -2.51
N ASN A 12 12.98 -4.35 -2.60
CA ASN A 12 12.55 -4.95 -3.85
C ASN A 12 11.10 -4.55 -4.11
N GLU A 13 10.82 -4.11 -5.32
CA GLU A 13 9.45 -3.79 -5.75
C GLU A 13 8.62 -5.08 -5.82
N THR A 14 7.38 -5.03 -5.35
CA THR A 14 6.46 -6.15 -5.49
C THR A 14 5.40 -5.84 -6.54
N TYR A 15 4.55 -4.84 -6.30
CA TYR A 15 3.59 -4.39 -7.30
C TYR A 15 3.10 -2.98 -7.00
N SER A 16 2.41 -2.39 -7.97
CA SER A 16 1.78 -1.09 -7.81
C SER A 16 0.47 -1.07 -8.57
N TYR A 17 -0.44 -0.21 -8.15
CA TYR A 17 -1.66 0.06 -8.89
C TYR A 17 -2.22 1.43 -8.54
N ALA A 18 -3.10 1.94 -9.41
CA ALA A 18 -3.83 3.17 -9.17
C ALA A 18 -5.32 2.86 -9.20
N ARG A 19 -6.08 3.59 -8.39
CA ARG A 19 -7.53 3.43 -8.34
C ARG A 19 -8.22 4.76 -8.08
N ILE A 20 -9.38 4.93 -8.69
CA ILE A 20 -10.28 6.04 -8.39
C ILE A 20 -11.42 5.48 -7.53
N TYR A 21 -11.51 5.97 -6.31
CA TYR A 21 -12.57 5.59 -5.37
C TYR A 21 -13.78 6.50 -5.56
N LYS A 22 -14.94 5.96 -5.30
CA LYS A 22 -16.23 6.60 -5.47
C LYS A 22 -16.97 6.66 -4.15
N LYS A 23 -17.99 7.53 -4.09
CA LYS A 23 -18.85 7.66 -2.92
C LYS A 23 -19.38 6.29 -2.47
N GLY A 24 -19.25 6.02 -1.19
CA GLY A 24 -19.69 4.76 -0.58
C GLY A 24 -18.60 3.69 -0.49
N ASP A 25 -17.48 3.85 -1.18
CA ASP A 25 -16.37 2.94 -1.05
C ASP A 25 -15.81 2.99 0.36
N GLU A 26 -15.37 1.86 0.87
CA GLU A 26 -14.66 1.77 2.15
C GLU A 26 -13.53 0.77 2.05
N LEU A 27 -12.58 0.87 2.95
CA LEU A 27 -11.53 -0.11 3.11
C LEU A 27 -11.63 -0.63 4.54
N LYS A 28 -12.07 -1.87 4.68
CA LYS A 28 -12.25 -2.47 6.01
C LYS A 28 -10.93 -2.64 6.72
N ARG A 29 -10.96 -2.55 8.04
CA ARG A 29 -9.80 -2.71 8.90
C ARG A 29 -9.10 -4.04 8.64
N HIS A 30 -7.81 -4.00 8.33
CA HIS A 30 -7.04 -5.20 7.98
C HIS A 30 -5.53 -4.95 8.08
N LYS A 31 -4.78 -6.04 7.98
CA LYS A 31 -3.35 -6.04 7.68
C LYS A 31 -3.16 -6.61 6.28
N ASP A 32 -2.15 -6.15 5.59
CA ASP A 32 -1.85 -6.62 4.24
C ASP A 32 -1.08 -7.95 4.27
N ARG A 33 -1.03 -8.61 3.11
CA ARG A 33 -0.18 -9.77 2.89
C ARG A 33 1.31 -9.36 2.77
N TYR A 34 2.21 -10.32 2.82
CA TYR A 34 3.66 -10.06 2.87
C TYR A 34 4.19 -9.24 1.69
N SER A 35 3.64 -9.38 0.49
CA SER A 35 4.04 -8.56 -0.66
C SER A 35 3.86 -7.05 -0.41
N CYS A 36 3.09 -6.67 0.59
CA CYS A 36 2.85 -5.29 1.01
C CYS A 36 3.56 -4.96 2.32
N GLU A 37 4.69 -5.58 2.60
CA GLU A 37 5.45 -5.36 3.83
C GLU A 37 5.76 -3.87 4.05
N VAL A 38 6.28 -3.21 3.01
CA VAL A 38 6.45 -1.76 3.00
C VAL A 38 5.49 -1.21 1.97
N SER A 39 4.49 -0.50 2.45
CA SER A 39 3.40 0.01 1.62
C SER A 39 3.39 1.52 1.56
N THR A 40 2.84 2.05 0.48
CA THR A 40 2.59 3.48 0.36
C THR A 40 1.20 3.73 -0.16
N THR A 41 0.63 4.87 0.21
CA THR A 41 -0.54 5.43 -0.45
C THR A 41 -0.23 6.89 -0.79
N LEU A 42 -0.41 7.25 -2.06
CA LEU A 42 -0.17 8.59 -2.58
C LEU A 42 -1.49 9.17 -3.05
N HIS A 43 -1.86 10.35 -2.51
CA HIS A 43 -3.06 11.04 -2.95
C HIS A 43 -2.78 11.83 -4.22
N LEU A 44 -3.37 11.43 -5.34
CA LEU A 44 -3.18 12.07 -6.64
C LEU A 44 -4.13 13.24 -6.89
N GLY A 45 -5.36 13.16 -6.39
CA GLY A 45 -6.33 14.21 -6.66
C GLY A 45 -7.73 13.79 -6.25
N GLY A 46 -8.69 14.67 -6.50
CA GLY A 46 -10.07 14.51 -6.08
C GLY A 46 -10.26 14.90 -4.62
N ASP A 47 -11.34 14.42 -4.03
CA ASP A 47 -11.67 14.73 -2.65
C ASP A 47 -10.75 14.02 -1.67
N GLN A 48 -10.46 14.66 -0.55
CA GLN A 48 -9.63 14.06 0.49
C GLN A 48 -10.38 12.92 1.18
N TRP A 49 -9.67 11.83 1.42
CA TRP A 49 -10.23 10.67 2.10
C TRP A 49 -9.20 10.12 3.09
N SER A 50 -9.46 10.31 4.36
CA SER A 50 -8.53 9.91 5.43
C SER A 50 -8.26 8.41 5.42
N ILE A 51 -7.02 8.05 5.73
CA ILE A 51 -6.66 6.68 6.09
C ILE A 51 -6.40 6.62 7.59
N PHE A 52 -6.86 5.55 8.24
CA PHE A 52 -6.61 5.29 9.64
C PHE A 52 -5.56 4.20 9.76
N LEU A 53 -4.66 4.35 10.71
CA LEU A 53 -3.53 3.45 10.94
C LEU A 53 -3.34 3.28 12.43
N GLU A 54 -3.08 2.05 12.88
CA GLU A 54 -2.73 1.79 14.27
C GLU A 54 -1.22 1.61 14.41
N PRO A 55 -0.48 2.64 14.85
CA PRO A 55 0.99 2.59 14.84
C PRO A 55 1.60 1.69 15.92
N SER A 56 0.82 1.26 16.93
CA SER A 56 1.34 0.38 17.99
C SER A 56 1.56 -1.07 17.54
N GLY A 57 0.95 -1.48 16.43
CA GLY A 57 0.95 -2.87 15.98
C GLY A 57 -0.09 -3.74 16.68
N GLU A 58 -0.79 -3.22 17.68
CA GLU A 58 -1.84 -3.95 18.40
C GLU A 58 -3.15 -3.92 17.62
N GLU A 59 -3.90 -5.03 17.71
CA GLU A 59 -5.20 -5.13 17.03
C GLU A 59 -6.31 -4.47 17.85
N GLY A 60 -7.33 -3.97 17.15
CA GLY A 60 -8.54 -3.45 17.76
C GLY A 60 -8.43 -2.10 18.46
N LYS A 61 -7.31 -1.41 18.32
CA LYS A 61 -7.12 -0.08 18.92
C LYS A 61 -7.77 1.03 18.09
N THR A 62 -7.89 2.22 18.69
CA THR A 62 -8.56 3.37 18.07
C THR A 62 -7.90 3.86 16.78
N GLY A 63 -6.59 3.75 16.67
CA GLY A 63 -5.82 4.20 15.52
C GLY A 63 -5.62 5.70 15.45
N THR A 64 -4.90 6.12 14.42
CA THR A 64 -4.61 7.52 14.13
C THR A 64 -5.14 7.86 12.75
N GLU A 65 -5.90 8.94 12.65
CA GLU A 65 -6.37 9.46 11.37
C GLU A 65 -5.24 10.21 10.66
N VAL A 66 -5.01 9.86 9.39
CA VAL A 66 -4.01 10.53 8.55
C VAL A 66 -4.71 11.15 7.35
N LYS A 67 -4.56 12.45 7.20
CA LYS A 67 -5.11 13.22 6.07
C LYS A 67 -3.97 13.57 5.13
N LEU A 68 -4.11 13.22 3.85
CA LEU A 68 -3.11 13.49 2.83
C LEU A 68 -3.63 14.57 1.87
N GLU A 69 -2.81 15.60 1.66
CA GLU A 69 -3.05 16.56 0.58
C GLU A 69 -2.59 15.96 -0.74
N VAL A 70 -3.02 16.54 -1.85
CA VAL A 70 -2.58 16.11 -3.19
C VAL A 70 -1.05 16.14 -3.26
N GLY A 71 -0.45 15.03 -3.63
CA GLY A 71 1.00 14.87 -3.69
C GLY A 71 1.64 14.31 -2.43
N ASP A 72 0.90 14.22 -1.32
CA ASP A 72 1.40 13.60 -0.10
C ASP A 72 1.37 12.08 -0.21
N MET A 73 2.38 11.44 0.37
CA MET A 73 2.49 9.98 0.40
C MET A 73 2.74 9.51 1.83
N LEU A 74 1.92 8.56 2.29
CA LEU A 74 2.14 7.87 3.55
C LEU A 74 2.90 6.57 3.28
N ILE A 75 3.96 6.34 4.04
CA ILE A 75 4.74 5.10 4.02
C ILE A 75 4.49 4.36 5.33
N TYR A 76 4.14 3.09 5.26
CA TYR A 76 3.82 2.31 6.45
C TYR A 76 4.11 0.83 6.27
N SER A 77 4.19 0.11 7.41
CA SER A 77 4.40 -1.34 7.42
C SER A 77 3.05 -2.04 7.23
N GLY A 78 2.70 -2.34 5.99
CA GLY A 78 1.35 -2.82 5.63
C GLY A 78 0.96 -4.15 6.24
N CYS A 79 1.91 -5.08 6.43
CA CYS A 79 1.59 -6.39 6.99
C CYS A 79 1.65 -6.45 8.53
N GLU A 80 2.20 -5.42 9.17
CA GLU A 80 2.29 -5.37 10.65
C GLU A 80 1.24 -4.48 11.29
N LEU A 81 0.80 -3.43 10.61
CA LEU A 81 -0.10 -2.42 11.17
C LEU A 81 -1.49 -2.53 10.56
N GLU A 82 -2.51 -2.56 11.43
CA GLU A 82 -3.88 -2.45 10.94
C GLU A 82 -4.11 -1.07 10.33
N HIS A 83 -4.80 -1.05 9.21
CA HIS A 83 -5.17 0.18 8.54
C HIS A 83 -6.52 0.02 7.86
N TRP A 84 -7.22 1.16 7.68
CA TRP A 84 -8.57 1.17 7.11
C TRP A 84 -8.96 2.57 6.66
N ARG A 85 -10.03 2.63 5.89
CA ARG A 85 -10.71 3.87 5.53
C ARG A 85 -12.20 3.72 5.79
N GLU A 86 -12.78 4.70 6.46
CA GLU A 86 -14.22 4.75 6.68
C GLU A 86 -14.96 4.99 5.34
N PRO A 87 -16.29 4.78 5.27
CA PRO A 87 -17.03 5.04 4.03
C PRO A 87 -16.75 6.43 3.45
N PHE A 88 -16.47 6.47 2.15
CA PHE A 88 -16.13 7.70 1.47
C PHE A 88 -17.39 8.52 1.16
N PHE A 89 -17.40 9.77 1.58
CA PHE A 89 -18.53 10.69 1.36
C PHE A 89 -18.31 11.67 0.21
N GLY A 90 -17.11 11.74 -0.35
CA GLY A 90 -16.80 12.57 -1.52
C GLY A 90 -17.24 11.91 -2.81
N GLU A 91 -16.92 12.53 -3.94
CA GLU A 91 -17.28 12.01 -5.26
C GLU A 91 -16.18 11.13 -5.86
N ASN A 92 -14.94 11.61 -5.82
CA ASN A 92 -13.80 10.92 -6.43
C ASN A 92 -12.55 11.12 -5.58
N CYS A 93 -11.76 10.07 -5.42
CA CYS A 93 -10.46 10.13 -4.77
C CYS A 93 -9.51 9.22 -5.54
N GLY A 94 -8.47 9.82 -6.16
CA GLY A 94 -7.46 9.09 -6.90
C GLY A 94 -6.26 8.77 -6.01
N GLN A 95 -5.90 7.49 -5.93
CA GLN A 95 -4.77 7.00 -5.13
C GLN A 95 -3.86 6.13 -5.97
N VAL A 96 -2.56 6.20 -5.70
CA VAL A 96 -1.57 5.24 -6.19
C VAL A 96 -0.99 4.49 -5.00
N PHE A 97 -0.85 3.20 -5.16
CA PHE A 97 -0.27 2.31 -4.16
C PHE A 97 1.01 1.70 -4.70
N LEU A 98 2.10 1.84 -3.96
CA LEU A 98 3.39 1.26 -4.29
C LEU A 98 3.78 0.31 -3.16
N HIS A 99 4.13 -0.92 -3.49
CA HIS A 99 4.43 -1.95 -2.49
C HIS A 99 5.82 -2.54 -2.70
N TYR A 100 6.48 -2.83 -1.58
CA TYR A 100 7.86 -3.32 -1.56
C TYR A 100 8.05 -4.37 -0.47
N ASN A 101 9.10 -5.17 -0.62
CA ASN A 101 9.66 -5.98 0.46
C ASN A 101 11.07 -5.50 0.82
N ASP A 102 11.46 -5.73 2.07
CA ASP A 102 12.85 -5.58 2.50
C ASP A 102 13.69 -6.62 1.76
N ALA A 103 14.64 -6.16 0.95
CA ALA A 103 15.46 -7.02 0.10
C ALA A 103 16.37 -7.96 0.89
N ASN A 104 16.55 -7.73 2.18
CA ASN A 104 17.38 -8.57 3.06
C ASN A 104 16.64 -9.75 3.70
N GLN A 105 15.31 -9.87 3.46
CA GLN A 105 14.52 -11.00 3.96
C GLN A 105 14.72 -12.24 3.07
N GLU A 106 14.61 -13.43 3.67
CA GLU A 106 14.83 -14.71 2.96
C GLU A 106 13.92 -14.89 1.74
N THR A 107 12.68 -14.44 1.84
CA THR A 107 11.68 -14.64 0.79
C THR A 107 11.57 -13.44 -0.16
N ALA A 108 12.47 -12.46 -0.07
CA ALA A 108 12.40 -11.25 -0.87
C ALA A 108 12.44 -11.52 -2.38
N GLU A 109 13.31 -12.42 -2.84
CA GLU A 109 13.42 -12.76 -4.26
C GLU A 109 12.16 -13.47 -4.78
N GLU A 110 11.56 -14.35 -3.98
CA GLU A 110 10.33 -15.05 -4.36
C GLU A 110 9.16 -14.10 -4.56
N ASN A 111 9.12 -13.01 -3.79
CA ASN A 111 8.05 -12.01 -3.86
C ASN A 111 8.35 -10.85 -4.80
N LYS A 112 9.55 -10.79 -5.37
CA LYS A 112 9.91 -9.73 -6.31
C LYS A 112 8.89 -9.66 -7.44
N PHE A 113 8.40 -8.44 -7.72
CA PHE A 113 7.31 -8.18 -8.67
C PHE A 113 6.04 -8.99 -8.35
N ASP A 114 5.83 -9.32 -7.07
CA ASP A 114 4.71 -10.13 -6.57
C ASP A 114 4.63 -11.50 -7.27
N GLY A 115 5.80 -12.10 -7.49
CA GLY A 115 5.94 -13.40 -8.17
C GLY A 115 5.75 -13.35 -9.68
N ARG A 116 5.76 -12.18 -10.28
CA ARG A 116 5.61 -11.99 -11.74
C ARG A 116 6.97 -11.76 -12.37
N PRO A 117 7.12 -11.98 -13.70
CA PRO A 117 8.41 -11.79 -14.36
C PRO A 117 8.94 -10.37 -14.36
N ILE A 118 8.06 -9.37 -14.47
CA ILE A 118 8.43 -7.96 -14.45
C ILE A 118 7.41 -7.14 -13.67
N LEU A 119 7.82 -5.96 -13.24
CA LEU A 119 6.94 -5.01 -12.57
C LEU A 119 5.82 -4.54 -13.50
N GLY A 120 4.63 -4.38 -12.95
CA GLY A 120 3.49 -3.77 -13.67
C GLY A 120 2.59 -4.76 -14.39
N LEU A 121 2.91 -6.03 -14.40
CA LEU A 121 2.00 -7.03 -14.98
C LEU A 121 0.76 -7.22 -14.10
N PRO A 122 -0.39 -7.51 -14.71
CA PRO A 122 -1.63 -7.69 -13.94
C PRO A 122 -1.59 -8.95 -13.07
N SER A 123 -2.42 -8.95 -12.02
CA SER A 123 -2.45 -10.00 -11.00
C SER A 123 -2.77 -11.40 -11.56
N TRP A 124 -3.51 -11.47 -12.67
CA TRP A 124 -3.85 -12.75 -13.31
C TRP A 124 -2.70 -13.35 -14.12
N PHE A 125 -1.66 -12.57 -14.41
CA PHE A 125 -0.51 -13.04 -15.18
C PHE A 125 0.41 -13.90 -14.32
N LYS A 126 0.61 -15.13 -14.68
CA LYS A 126 1.44 -16.10 -13.95
C LYS A 126 2.71 -16.49 -14.69
N GLY A 127 3.05 -15.77 -15.76
CA GLY A 127 4.21 -16.08 -16.61
C GLY A 127 3.82 -16.81 -17.87
N TYR A 128 4.78 -16.88 -18.76
CA TYR A 128 4.66 -17.65 -20.00
C TYR A 128 5.04 -19.09 -19.72
N ASN A 129 4.75 -20.08 -20.16
CA ASN A 129 5.31 -21.44 -20.04
C ASN A 129 5.38 -21.98 -18.62
N LYS A 130 4.27 -22.28 -18.09
CA LYS A 130 4.22 -23.08 -16.86
C LYS A 130 3.64 -24.47 -17.11
#